data_73e4f739f982c1df6a0ec0d0d1d0d4b5
#
_entry.id   73e4f739f982c1df6a0ec0d0d1d0d4b5
#
_cell.length_a   1.000
_cell.length_b   1.000
_cell.length_c   1.000
_cell.angle_alpha   90.00
_cell.angle_beta   90.00
_cell.angle_gamma   90.00
#
_symmetry.space_group_name_H-M   'P 1'
#
loop_
_entity.id
_entity.type
_entity.pdbx_description
1 polymer ?
#
loop_
_entity_poly.entity_id
_entity_poly.type
_entity_poly.pdbx_seq_one_letter_code
_entity_poly.pdbx_strand_id
1 'polypeptide(L)'
;MFVIDRLLPKQAWKNVWLALASIVFYAFGQLAYVPLFLGSVVLNYGMGLLLRGDGSHRKAAVAAAAVLNLGILCVFKYTDFLLGNLNALLGSSIPLPGIELPIGISFFTFQGLSYVIDVYRDPESGTDNFFKVLLYIAFFPQLIAGPIVKYHDIAAQIDCRSTTPGATAAGFQRFITGLGKKLLLSNAAGLIADTVFDTLLPAGGLYWRLAWLGGICYTLQIYFDFSGYSDMAIGMGRMFGFTIRENFNYPYTASSMRDFWRRWHISLSTWFREYLYIPLGGNRKGKRRTECNRMIVFLCTGIWHGANWTFVVWGVVHGLLTVLEDVGVIPVDRLEKSRAGRAVCRVYTLLAVMLLFVVFRADSLSDAGALIAAMFTGPQTCEGTYLLHELLTPAACLMLAVSVIAAAGLVPAVKGRIEGLSARGQTVCLGITRVLSLGLLVLAILNLARGGFNPFIYFQF
;
A
#
# COMPACT_ATOMS: atom_id res chain seq x y z
N MET A 1 -4.18 -12.13 21.88
CA MET A 1 -4.61 -10.70 21.83
C MET A 1 -6.12 -10.53 21.97
N PHE A 2 -6.92 -11.05 21.06
CA PHE A 2 -8.36 -10.79 20.95
C PHE A 2 -9.15 -11.17 22.21
N VAL A 3 -8.95 -12.38 22.76
CA VAL A 3 -9.67 -12.85 23.95
C VAL A 3 -9.41 -11.95 25.17
N ILE A 4 -8.15 -11.57 25.40
CA ILE A 4 -7.78 -10.69 26.52
C ILE A 4 -8.41 -9.31 26.36
N ASP A 5 -8.39 -8.73 25.15
CA ASP A 5 -9.07 -7.44 24.89
C ASP A 5 -10.57 -7.48 25.26
N ARG A 6 -11.23 -8.62 25.03
CA ARG A 6 -12.66 -8.80 25.37
C ARG A 6 -12.91 -8.94 26.85
N LEU A 7 -11.97 -9.50 27.59
CA LEU A 7 -12.10 -9.69 29.03
C LEU A 7 -11.81 -8.42 29.84
N LEU A 8 -11.07 -7.46 29.26
CA LEU A 8 -10.72 -6.22 29.93
C LEU A 8 -11.94 -5.29 30.06
N PRO A 9 -12.26 -4.80 31.28
CA PRO A 9 -13.49 -4.04 31.51
C PRO A 9 -13.41 -2.57 31.09
N LYS A 10 -12.21 -1.96 31.16
CA LYS A 10 -12.02 -0.52 30.92
C LYS A 10 -11.31 -0.28 29.57
N GLN A 11 -11.76 0.74 28.85
CA GLN A 11 -11.17 1.14 27.57
C GLN A 11 -9.67 1.46 27.68
N ALA A 12 -9.24 2.13 28.75
CA ALA A 12 -7.84 2.44 29.00
C ALA A 12 -6.97 1.15 29.07
N TRP A 13 -7.46 0.10 29.75
CA TRP A 13 -6.74 -1.18 29.85
C TRP A 13 -6.64 -1.90 28.50
N LYS A 14 -7.72 -1.83 27.69
CA LYS A 14 -7.69 -2.34 26.30
C LYS A 14 -6.66 -1.62 25.46
N ASN A 15 -6.54 -0.30 25.59
CA ASN A 15 -5.55 0.49 24.87
C ASN A 15 -4.11 0.12 25.25
N VAL A 16 -3.84 0.01 26.55
CA VAL A 16 -2.52 -0.41 27.05
C VAL A 16 -2.20 -1.83 26.57
N TRP A 17 -3.15 -2.75 26.70
CA TRP A 17 -2.99 -4.12 26.24
C TRP A 17 -2.67 -4.21 24.74
N LEU A 18 -3.43 -3.52 23.90
CA LEU A 18 -3.19 -3.51 22.45
C LEU A 18 -1.87 -2.84 22.09
N ALA A 19 -1.48 -1.78 22.78
CA ALA A 19 -0.18 -1.13 22.57
C ALA A 19 0.98 -2.08 22.90
N LEU A 20 0.95 -2.71 24.08
CA LEU A 20 1.99 -3.66 24.49
C LEU A 20 2.05 -4.88 23.56
N ALA A 21 0.89 -5.44 23.22
CA ALA A 21 0.82 -6.57 22.29
C ALA A 21 1.31 -6.21 20.88
N SER A 22 1.13 -4.96 20.45
CA SER A 22 1.67 -4.46 19.18
C SER A 22 3.19 -4.32 19.21
N ILE A 23 3.77 -3.89 20.34
CA ILE A 23 5.23 -3.85 20.51
C ILE A 23 5.81 -5.27 20.46
N VAL A 24 5.17 -6.23 21.15
CA VAL A 24 5.60 -7.65 21.08
C VAL A 24 5.53 -8.17 19.65
N PHE A 25 4.47 -7.84 18.91
CA PHE A 25 4.36 -8.20 17.51
C PHE A 25 5.49 -7.62 16.65
N TYR A 26 5.83 -6.34 16.85
CA TYR A 26 6.95 -5.70 16.15
C TYR A 26 8.30 -6.32 16.53
N ALA A 27 8.52 -6.59 17.82
CA ALA A 27 9.74 -7.20 18.33
C ALA A 27 9.96 -8.61 17.77
N PHE A 28 8.89 -9.36 17.50
CA PHE A 28 8.97 -10.68 16.89
C PHE A 28 9.51 -10.62 15.45
N GLY A 29 9.25 -9.53 14.72
CA GLY A 29 9.80 -9.29 13.38
C GLY A 29 11.23 -8.73 13.40
N GLN A 30 11.49 -7.72 14.25
CA GLN A 30 12.79 -7.01 14.31
C GLN A 30 13.09 -6.47 15.71
N LEU A 31 13.60 -7.33 16.60
CA LEU A 31 13.90 -6.96 17.98
C LEU A 31 14.92 -5.81 18.09
N ALA A 32 15.94 -5.80 17.22
CA ALA A 32 17.01 -4.79 17.24
C ALA A 32 16.50 -3.35 17.02
N TYR A 33 15.40 -3.17 16.31
CA TYR A 33 14.84 -1.85 15.98
C TYR A 33 13.71 -1.39 16.92
N VAL A 34 13.34 -2.18 17.92
CA VAL A 34 12.37 -1.78 18.95
C VAL A 34 12.78 -0.47 19.65
N PRO A 35 14.05 -0.26 20.05
CA PRO A 35 14.46 1.01 20.65
C PRO A 35 14.28 2.22 19.73
N LEU A 36 14.61 2.08 18.44
CA LEU A 36 14.41 3.13 17.43
C LEU A 36 12.92 3.45 17.27
N PHE A 37 12.08 2.42 17.16
CA PHE A 37 10.63 2.57 17.05
C PHE A 37 10.04 3.29 18.25
N LEU A 38 10.38 2.87 19.48
CA LEU A 38 9.92 3.51 20.72
C LEU A 38 10.47 4.94 20.84
N GLY A 39 11.72 5.18 20.45
CA GLY A 39 12.32 6.51 20.38
C GLY A 39 11.55 7.45 19.45
N SER A 40 11.10 6.94 18.27
CA SER A 40 10.24 7.70 17.36
C SER A 40 8.88 8.03 18.00
N VAL A 41 8.27 7.08 18.72
CA VAL A 41 7.00 7.34 19.44
C VAL A 41 7.17 8.40 20.50
N VAL A 42 8.24 8.30 21.33
CA VAL A 42 8.55 9.29 22.38
C VAL A 42 8.80 10.67 21.77
N LEU A 43 9.55 10.75 20.68
CA LEU A 43 9.79 12.00 19.94
C LEU A 43 8.48 12.65 19.54
N ASN A 44 7.62 11.90 18.83
CA ASN A 44 6.36 12.44 18.31
C ASN A 44 5.39 12.82 19.46
N TYR A 45 5.34 12.03 20.53
CA TYR A 45 4.57 12.35 21.73
C TYR A 45 5.06 13.65 22.38
N GLY A 46 6.38 13.78 22.58
CA GLY A 46 6.98 15.01 23.15
C GLY A 46 6.71 16.25 22.29
N MET A 47 6.84 16.13 20.97
CA MET A 47 6.49 17.20 20.04
C MET A 47 5.00 17.54 20.10
N GLY A 48 4.12 16.55 20.23
CA GLY A 48 2.69 16.75 20.43
C GLY A 48 2.39 17.55 21.71
N LEU A 49 3.07 17.27 22.83
CA LEU A 49 2.92 18.03 24.07
C LEU A 49 3.34 19.49 23.89
N LEU A 50 4.47 19.74 23.23
CA LEU A 50 4.93 21.10 22.92
C LEU A 50 3.95 21.89 22.05
N LEU A 51 3.21 21.21 21.19
CA LEU A 51 2.27 21.83 20.25
C LEU A 51 0.88 22.12 20.84
N ARG A 52 0.56 21.57 22.02
CA ARG A 52 -0.69 21.87 22.75
C ARG A 52 -0.68 23.25 23.41
N GLY A 53 0.50 23.77 23.76
CA GLY A 53 0.64 25.12 24.34
C GLY A 53 0.48 26.21 23.28
N ASP A 54 0.14 27.42 23.76
CA ASP A 54 0.14 28.62 22.93
C ASP A 54 1.55 29.23 22.88
N GLY A 55 2.00 29.57 21.66
CA GLY A 55 3.29 30.22 21.56
C GLY A 55 3.89 30.29 20.17
N SER A 56 4.85 31.19 19.98
CA SER A 56 5.58 31.39 18.73
C SER A 56 6.45 30.17 18.34
N HIS A 57 6.78 29.29 19.30
CA HIS A 57 7.61 28.11 19.13
C HIS A 57 6.91 26.98 18.34
N ARG A 58 5.58 27.01 18.21
CA ARG A 58 4.81 25.94 17.56
C ARG A 58 5.24 25.67 16.10
N LYS A 59 5.51 26.74 15.33
CA LYS A 59 6.02 26.60 13.95
C LYS A 59 7.40 25.95 13.91
N ALA A 60 8.28 26.32 14.82
CA ALA A 60 9.61 25.72 14.92
C ALA A 60 9.52 24.26 15.38
N ALA A 61 8.63 23.94 16.33
CA ALA A 61 8.43 22.57 16.81
C ALA A 61 7.91 21.63 15.73
N VAL A 62 6.90 22.03 14.93
CA VAL A 62 6.41 21.20 13.83
C VAL A 62 7.45 21.03 12.72
N ALA A 63 8.25 22.06 12.42
CA ALA A 63 9.35 21.97 11.46
C ALA A 63 10.45 21.05 11.98
N ALA A 64 10.84 21.15 13.25
CA ALA A 64 11.81 20.27 13.88
C ALA A 64 11.32 18.82 13.88
N ALA A 65 10.06 18.56 14.21
CA ALA A 65 9.47 17.22 14.14
C ALA A 65 9.50 16.66 12.72
N ALA A 66 9.19 17.47 11.71
CA ALA A 66 9.27 17.04 10.31
C ALA A 66 10.71 16.70 9.91
N VAL A 67 11.68 17.56 10.25
CA VAL A 67 13.11 17.31 9.96
C VAL A 67 13.62 16.07 10.66
N LEU A 68 13.28 15.85 11.92
CA LEU A 68 13.73 14.69 12.68
C LEU A 68 13.11 13.38 12.14
N ASN A 69 11.79 13.35 11.91
CA ASN A 69 11.12 12.16 11.36
C ASN A 69 11.63 11.82 9.97
N LEU A 70 11.70 12.81 9.06
CA LEU A 70 12.19 12.59 7.70
C LEU A 70 13.70 12.33 7.68
N GLY A 71 14.48 12.96 8.60
CA GLY A 71 15.90 12.72 8.75
C GLY A 71 16.21 11.28 9.15
N ILE A 72 15.48 10.73 10.13
CA ILE A 72 15.60 9.33 10.52
C ILE A 72 15.28 8.43 9.31
N LEU A 73 14.17 8.68 8.61
CA LEU A 73 13.81 7.94 7.41
C LEU A 73 14.91 8.04 6.34
N CYS A 74 15.47 9.23 6.13
CA CYS A 74 16.54 9.43 5.15
C CYS A 74 17.81 8.64 5.49
N VAL A 75 18.22 8.63 6.74
CA VAL A 75 19.40 7.88 7.18
C VAL A 75 19.25 6.39 6.90
N PHE A 76 18.13 5.79 7.29
CA PHE A 76 17.95 4.36 7.11
C PHE A 76 17.64 3.94 5.67
N LYS A 77 16.96 4.77 4.91
CA LYS A 77 16.48 4.39 3.57
C LYS A 77 17.36 4.87 2.43
N TYR A 78 18.03 6.03 2.58
CA TYR A 78 18.67 6.68 1.43
C TYR A 78 20.18 6.80 1.53
N THR A 79 20.82 6.47 2.65
CA THR A 79 22.28 6.63 2.82
C THR A 79 23.06 5.88 1.75
N ASP A 80 22.80 4.59 1.54
CA ASP A 80 23.52 3.78 0.56
C ASP A 80 23.26 4.25 -0.88
N PHE A 81 22.02 4.62 -1.19
CA PHE A 81 21.64 5.17 -2.48
C PHE A 81 22.37 6.50 -2.78
N LEU A 82 22.40 7.41 -1.82
CA LEU A 82 23.08 8.71 -2.00
C LEU A 82 24.59 8.54 -2.13
N LEU A 83 25.21 7.71 -1.29
CA LEU A 83 26.64 7.42 -1.36
C LEU A 83 27.00 6.68 -2.65
N GLY A 84 26.18 5.73 -3.09
CA GLY A 84 26.38 5.03 -4.37
C GLY A 84 26.34 5.99 -5.58
N ASN A 85 25.36 6.90 -5.61
CA ASN A 85 25.31 7.93 -6.65
C ASN A 85 26.48 8.93 -6.57
N LEU A 86 26.91 9.30 -5.35
CA LEU A 86 28.08 10.16 -5.15
C LEU A 86 29.35 9.49 -5.64
N ASN A 87 29.55 8.21 -5.33
CA ASN A 87 30.67 7.41 -5.82
C ASN A 87 30.69 7.37 -7.35
N ALA A 88 29.55 7.11 -7.99
CA ALA A 88 29.43 7.10 -9.44
C ALA A 88 29.75 8.46 -10.07
N LEU A 89 29.31 9.56 -9.43
CA LEU A 89 29.54 10.92 -9.94
C LEU A 89 31.01 11.38 -9.80
N LEU A 90 31.63 11.05 -8.66
CA LEU A 90 33.00 11.54 -8.34
C LEU A 90 34.10 10.53 -8.68
N GLY A 91 33.76 9.33 -9.14
CA GLY A 91 34.72 8.23 -9.33
C GLY A 91 35.37 7.79 -8.02
N SER A 92 34.67 8.01 -6.88
CA SER A 92 35.14 7.65 -5.54
C SER A 92 34.66 6.26 -5.13
N SER A 93 35.28 5.70 -4.08
CA SER A 93 34.94 4.38 -3.53
C SER A 93 34.61 4.48 -2.02
N ILE A 94 33.78 5.44 -1.63
CA ILE A 94 33.30 5.57 -0.25
C ILE A 94 32.54 4.29 0.11
N PRO A 95 32.91 3.59 1.19
CA PRO A 95 32.21 2.35 1.58
C PRO A 95 30.75 2.62 1.90
N LEU A 96 29.88 1.76 1.40
CA LEU A 96 28.44 1.80 1.71
C LEU A 96 28.22 1.13 3.08
N PRO A 97 27.55 1.78 4.03
CA PRO A 97 27.36 1.25 5.37
C PRO A 97 26.42 0.01 5.43
N GLY A 98 25.64 -0.27 4.39
CA GLY A 98 24.73 -1.43 4.36
C GLY A 98 23.68 -1.39 5.45
N ILE A 99 23.06 -0.24 5.69
CA ILE A 99 22.10 -0.05 6.78
C ILE A 99 20.82 -0.84 6.47
N GLU A 100 20.50 -1.83 7.30
CA GLU A 100 19.25 -2.56 7.17
C GLU A 100 18.05 -1.63 7.42
N LEU A 101 17.04 -1.72 6.55
CA LEU A 101 15.83 -0.91 6.65
C LEU A 101 14.92 -1.46 7.76
N PRO A 102 14.59 -0.69 8.82
CA PRO A 102 13.62 -1.12 9.83
C PRO A 102 12.23 -1.34 9.21
N ILE A 103 11.65 -2.51 9.46
CA ILE A 103 10.30 -2.83 8.95
C ILE A 103 9.31 -1.76 9.40
N GLY A 104 8.53 -1.23 8.45
CA GLY A 104 7.48 -0.25 8.73
C GLY A 104 7.96 1.18 9.01
N ILE A 105 9.28 1.50 8.88
CA ILE A 105 9.80 2.85 9.16
C ILE A 105 9.08 3.93 8.36
N SER A 106 8.77 3.68 7.10
CA SER A 106 8.02 4.61 6.24
C SER A 106 6.60 4.86 6.75
N PHE A 107 5.96 3.83 7.32
CA PHE A 107 4.59 3.92 7.85
C PHE A 107 4.55 4.62 9.21
N PHE A 108 5.35 4.20 10.18
CA PHE A 108 5.33 4.85 11.49
C PHE A 108 5.86 6.29 11.46
N THR A 109 6.76 6.62 10.52
CA THR A 109 7.18 8.01 10.26
C THR A 109 5.98 8.86 9.81
N PHE A 110 5.19 8.38 8.85
CA PHE A 110 4.00 9.09 8.37
C PHE A 110 2.91 9.19 9.44
N GLN A 111 2.75 8.17 10.27
CA GLN A 111 1.83 8.21 11.40
C GLN A 111 2.29 9.24 12.45
N GLY A 112 3.56 9.23 12.82
CA GLY A 112 4.13 10.23 13.74
C GLY A 112 3.96 11.66 13.22
N LEU A 113 4.27 11.90 11.93
CA LEU A 113 4.05 13.19 11.28
C LEU A 113 2.57 13.59 11.26
N SER A 114 1.66 12.65 11.00
CA SER A 114 0.21 12.91 11.06
C SER A 114 -0.20 13.40 12.43
N TYR A 115 0.25 12.73 13.50
CA TYR A 115 -0.05 13.13 14.87
C TYR A 115 0.44 14.55 15.16
N VAL A 116 1.70 14.84 14.88
CA VAL A 116 2.31 16.15 15.14
C VAL A 116 1.62 17.26 14.34
N ILE A 117 1.35 17.03 13.05
CA ILE A 117 0.72 18.04 12.19
C ILE A 117 -0.75 18.24 12.58
N ASP A 118 -1.47 17.18 12.94
CA ASP A 118 -2.87 17.28 13.39
C ASP A 118 -2.98 18.07 14.68
N VAL A 119 -2.11 17.82 15.69
CA VAL A 119 -2.04 18.60 16.93
C VAL A 119 -1.60 20.04 16.66
N TYR A 120 -0.70 20.29 15.69
CA TYR A 120 -0.36 21.66 15.29
C TYR A 120 -1.56 22.41 14.73
N ARG A 121 -2.41 21.75 13.95
CA ARG A 121 -3.63 22.34 13.35
C ARG A 121 -4.74 22.54 14.37
N ASP A 122 -4.88 21.58 15.27
CA ASP A 122 -5.90 21.54 16.33
C ASP A 122 -5.26 21.08 17.65
N PRO A 123 -4.83 22.01 18.52
CA PRO A 123 -4.18 21.69 19.78
C PRO A 123 -5.03 20.83 20.73
N GLU A 124 -6.36 20.94 20.65
CA GLU A 124 -7.29 20.17 21.49
C GLU A 124 -7.31 18.69 21.12
N SER A 125 -6.97 18.34 19.87
CA SER A 125 -6.83 16.96 19.43
C SER A 125 -5.65 16.22 20.08
N GLY A 126 -4.67 16.96 20.64
CA GLY A 126 -3.51 16.38 21.31
C GLY A 126 -3.86 15.70 22.62
N THR A 127 -3.04 14.75 23.05
CA THR A 127 -3.24 14.00 24.30
C THR A 127 -1.99 14.02 25.17
N ASP A 128 -2.20 14.05 26.49
CA ASP A 128 -1.16 13.87 27.53
C ASP A 128 -0.95 12.39 27.91
N ASN A 129 -1.73 11.49 27.32
CA ASN A 129 -1.62 10.08 27.56
C ASN A 129 -0.70 9.40 26.53
N PHE A 130 0.52 9.08 26.95
CA PHE A 130 1.52 8.39 26.13
C PHE A 130 0.98 7.09 25.47
N PHE A 131 0.21 6.31 26.20
CA PHE A 131 -0.31 5.03 25.67
C PHE A 131 -1.32 5.20 24.52
N LYS A 132 -2.00 6.34 24.42
CA LYS A 132 -2.86 6.64 23.27
C LYS A 132 -2.03 6.87 22.00
N VAL A 133 -0.96 7.65 22.11
CA VAL A 133 -0.04 7.91 20.99
C VAL A 133 0.71 6.62 20.61
N LEU A 134 1.19 5.88 21.62
CA LEU A 134 1.82 4.59 21.41
C LEU A 134 0.89 3.63 20.68
N LEU A 135 -0.36 3.49 21.12
CA LEU A 135 -1.34 2.63 20.43
C LEU A 135 -1.59 3.10 19.00
N TYR A 136 -1.74 4.42 18.80
CA TYR A 136 -1.96 4.97 17.47
C TYR A 136 -0.85 4.60 16.49
N ILE A 137 0.41 4.81 16.88
CA ILE A 137 1.56 4.52 16.01
C ILE A 137 1.86 3.03 15.93
N ALA A 138 1.75 2.29 17.05
CA ALA A 138 2.14 0.90 17.14
C ALA A 138 1.07 -0.10 16.72
N PHE A 139 -0.17 0.30 16.48
CA PHE A 139 -1.28 -0.63 16.27
C PHE A 139 -0.98 -1.66 15.19
N PHE A 140 -0.76 -2.91 15.60
CA PHE A 140 -0.16 -3.97 14.80
C PHE A 140 -0.82 -4.24 13.45
N PRO A 141 -2.15 -4.08 13.23
CA PRO A 141 -2.73 -4.31 11.92
C PRO A 141 -2.26 -3.35 10.84
N GLN A 142 -1.90 -2.12 11.22
CA GLN A 142 -1.51 -1.06 10.28
C GLN A 142 0.00 -0.78 10.26
N LEU A 143 0.75 -1.23 11.29
CA LEU A 143 2.11 -0.80 11.58
C LEU A 143 3.11 -1.07 10.44
N ILE A 144 3.00 -2.22 9.76
CA ILE A 144 4.02 -2.68 8.83
C ILE A 144 3.72 -2.27 7.38
N ALA A 145 2.51 -2.56 6.89
CA ALA A 145 2.08 -2.30 5.50
C ALA A 145 0.56 -2.07 5.39
N GLY A 146 -0.12 -1.72 6.48
CA GLY A 146 -1.55 -1.44 6.50
C GLY A 146 -1.91 -0.13 5.79
N PRO A 147 -3.21 0.21 5.72
CA PRO A 147 -3.61 1.55 5.33
C PRO A 147 -2.94 2.59 6.24
N ILE A 148 -2.40 3.67 5.67
CA ILE A 148 -1.85 4.79 6.46
C ILE A 148 -3.01 5.50 7.15
N VAL A 149 -3.19 5.20 8.43
CA VAL A 149 -4.25 5.82 9.25
C VAL A 149 -3.73 7.16 9.78
N LYS A 150 -4.48 8.22 9.58
CA LYS A 150 -4.16 9.54 10.09
C LYS A 150 -4.69 9.67 11.53
N TYR A 151 -4.04 10.50 12.34
CA TYR A 151 -4.40 10.60 13.76
C TYR A 151 -5.86 11.03 13.97
N HIS A 152 -6.31 12.05 13.25
CA HIS A 152 -7.69 12.54 13.36
C HIS A 152 -8.77 11.52 12.91
N ASP A 153 -8.41 10.52 12.10
CA ASP A 153 -9.34 9.46 11.68
C ASP A 153 -9.64 8.45 12.82
N ILE A 154 -8.72 8.31 13.79
CA ILE A 154 -8.79 7.26 14.81
C ILE A 154 -8.81 7.77 16.25
N ALA A 155 -8.45 9.03 16.51
CA ALA A 155 -8.32 9.59 17.85
C ALA A 155 -9.55 9.36 18.73
N ALA A 156 -10.75 9.71 18.24
CA ALA A 156 -12.00 9.51 18.95
C ALA A 156 -12.28 8.02 19.24
N GLN A 157 -11.85 7.11 18.36
CA GLN A 157 -12.03 5.67 18.52
C GLN A 157 -11.07 5.07 19.55
N ILE A 158 -9.92 5.70 19.78
CA ILE A 158 -9.02 5.31 20.86
C ILE A 158 -9.69 5.58 22.21
N ASP A 159 -10.42 6.68 22.33
CA ASP A 159 -11.11 7.07 23.56
C ASP A 159 -12.37 6.26 23.81
N CYS A 160 -13.17 6.08 22.78
CA CYS A 160 -14.44 5.37 22.89
C CYS A 160 -14.68 4.50 21.65
N ARG A 161 -14.64 3.19 21.84
CA ARG A 161 -15.03 2.22 20.80
C ARG A 161 -15.79 1.05 21.40
N SER A 162 -16.65 0.50 20.60
CA SER A 162 -17.40 -0.71 20.94
C SER A 162 -17.33 -1.72 19.81
N THR A 163 -17.54 -2.96 20.14
CA THR A 163 -17.60 -4.03 19.14
C THR A 163 -18.79 -4.91 19.41
N THR A 164 -19.49 -5.30 18.36
CA THR A 164 -20.59 -6.28 18.42
C THR A 164 -20.13 -7.63 17.87
N PRO A 165 -20.78 -8.74 18.25
CA PRO A 165 -20.51 -10.05 17.64
C PRO A 165 -20.61 -10.02 16.10
N GLY A 166 -21.58 -9.28 15.56
CA GLY A 166 -21.72 -9.09 14.11
C GLY A 166 -20.54 -8.35 13.47
N ALA A 167 -20.05 -7.28 14.11
CA ALA A 167 -18.87 -6.54 13.64
C ALA A 167 -17.61 -7.42 13.68
N THR A 168 -17.46 -8.23 14.73
CA THR A 168 -16.37 -9.19 14.87
C THR A 168 -16.40 -10.26 13.78
N ALA A 169 -17.56 -10.86 13.54
CA ALA A 169 -17.73 -11.86 12.48
C ALA A 169 -17.43 -11.28 11.09
N ALA A 170 -17.91 -10.06 10.80
CA ALA A 170 -17.61 -9.38 9.55
C ALA A 170 -16.12 -9.01 9.42
N GLY A 171 -15.46 -8.62 10.52
CA GLY A 171 -14.01 -8.39 10.57
C GLY A 171 -13.22 -9.66 10.27
N PHE A 172 -13.60 -10.78 10.87
CA PHE A 172 -12.97 -12.08 10.63
C PHE A 172 -13.15 -12.54 9.17
N GLN A 173 -14.35 -12.38 8.61
CA GLN A 173 -14.62 -12.69 7.20
C GLN A 173 -13.77 -11.83 6.27
N ARG A 174 -13.60 -10.53 6.58
CA ARG A 174 -12.73 -9.64 5.81
C ARG A 174 -11.26 -10.07 5.89
N PHE A 175 -10.80 -10.47 7.07
CA PHE A 175 -9.46 -11.01 7.28
C PHE A 175 -9.22 -12.26 6.40
N ILE A 176 -10.16 -13.21 6.41
CA ILE A 176 -10.06 -14.44 5.57
C ILE A 176 -9.99 -14.06 4.08
N THR A 177 -10.80 -13.11 3.64
CA THR A 177 -10.76 -12.64 2.24
C THR A 177 -9.39 -12.07 1.88
N GLY A 178 -8.81 -11.24 2.76
CA GLY A 178 -7.45 -10.68 2.58
C GLY A 178 -6.39 -11.78 2.54
N LEU A 179 -6.47 -12.75 3.45
CA LEU A 179 -5.56 -13.89 3.49
C LEU A 179 -5.64 -14.73 2.20
N GLY A 180 -6.85 -14.98 1.70
CA GLY A 180 -7.06 -15.68 0.44
C GLY A 180 -6.50 -14.92 -0.76
N LYS A 181 -6.65 -13.58 -0.81
CA LYS A 181 -6.02 -12.75 -1.84
C LYS A 181 -4.51 -12.91 -1.87
N LYS A 182 -3.85 -12.88 -0.69
CA LYS A 182 -2.39 -13.02 -0.58
C LYS A 182 -1.94 -14.42 -0.98
N LEU A 183 -2.50 -15.44 -0.35
CA LEU A 183 -1.96 -16.80 -0.48
C LEU A 183 -2.33 -17.50 -1.79
N LEU A 184 -3.51 -17.23 -2.35
CA LEU A 184 -3.98 -17.93 -3.54
C LEU A 184 -3.79 -17.08 -4.80
N LEU A 185 -4.12 -15.79 -4.78
CA LEU A 185 -4.09 -14.96 -5.99
C LEU A 185 -2.73 -14.30 -6.18
N SER A 186 -2.24 -13.59 -5.15
CA SER A 186 -0.95 -12.89 -5.23
C SER A 186 0.21 -13.86 -5.40
N ASN A 187 0.31 -14.91 -4.58
CA ASN A 187 1.43 -15.83 -4.66
C ASN A 187 1.46 -16.64 -5.98
N ALA A 188 0.29 -16.99 -6.53
CA ALA A 188 0.24 -17.67 -7.83
C ALA A 188 0.72 -16.77 -8.98
N ALA A 189 0.32 -15.51 -8.99
CA ALA A 189 0.81 -14.52 -9.96
C ALA A 189 2.29 -14.20 -9.71
N GLY A 190 2.69 -14.11 -8.42
CA GLY A 190 4.05 -13.81 -8.00
C GLY A 190 5.07 -14.84 -8.49
N LEU A 191 4.76 -16.11 -8.41
CA LEU A 191 5.64 -17.17 -8.90
C LEU A 191 6.04 -16.95 -10.37
N ILE A 192 5.09 -16.57 -11.21
CA ILE A 192 5.33 -16.30 -12.64
C ILE A 192 6.11 -14.99 -12.80
N ALA A 193 5.71 -13.94 -12.10
CA ALA A 193 6.39 -12.64 -12.16
C ALA A 193 7.85 -12.76 -11.71
N ASP A 194 8.11 -13.38 -10.56
CA ASP A 194 9.45 -13.56 -10.00
C ASP A 194 10.33 -14.40 -10.96
N THR A 195 9.78 -15.45 -11.62
CA THR A 195 10.51 -16.19 -12.65
C THR A 195 10.94 -15.28 -13.80
N VAL A 196 10.06 -14.41 -14.28
CA VAL A 196 10.38 -13.50 -15.39
C VAL A 196 11.39 -12.44 -14.98
N PHE A 197 11.20 -11.79 -13.84
CA PHE A 197 12.03 -10.68 -13.40
C PHE A 197 13.37 -11.11 -12.82
N ASP A 198 13.39 -12.19 -12.02
CA ASP A 198 14.56 -12.56 -11.22
C ASP A 198 15.40 -13.66 -11.89
N THR A 199 14.82 -14.40 -12.85
CA THR A 199 15.52 -15.51 -13.54
C THR A 199 15.72 -15.23 -15.01
N LEU A 200 14.66 -14.96 -15.77
CA LEU A 200 14.75 -14.86 -17.24
C LEU A 200 15.33 -13.53 -17.71
N LEU A 201 14.98 -12.43 -17.04
CA LEU A 201 15.50 -11.10 -17.38
C LEU A 201 17.04 -11.02 -17.22
N PRO A 202 17.63 -11.40 -16.06
CA PRO A 202 19.10 -11.40 -15.92
C PRO A 202 19.82 -12.37 -16.85
N ALA A 203 19.18 -13.49 -17.22
CA ALA A 203 19.75 -14.45 -18.14
C ALA A 203 19.69 -14.02 -19.63
N GLY A 204 19.06 -12.88 -19.95
CA GLY A 204 18.85 -12.44 -21.33
C GLY A 204 17.85 -13.30 -22.12
N GLY A 205 17.12 -14.19 -21.46
CA GLY A 205 16.18 -15.16 -22.04
C GLY A 205 14.76 -14.62 -22.24
N LEU A 206 14.60 -13.33 -22.53
CA LEU A 206 13.27 -12.72 -22.63
C LEU A 206 12.64 -12.91 -24.00
N TYR A 207 11.51 -13.58 -23.99
CA TYR A 207 10.61 -13.75 -25.14
C TYR A 207 9.39 -12.84 -24.96
N TRP A 208 8.85 -12.29 -26.03
CA TRP A 208 7.78 -11.29 -25.94
C TRP A 208 6.56 -11.76 -25.13
N ARG A 209 6.14 -13.02 -25.28
CA ARG A 209 5.00 -13.57 -24.53
C ARG A 209 5.28 -13.69 -23.04
N LEU A 210 6.50 -14.11 -22.67
CA LEU A 210 6.92 -14.19 -21.28
C LEU A 210 7.07 -12.80 -20.66
N ALA A 211 7.60 -11.82 -21.41
CA ALA A 211 7.69 -10.44 -20.95
C ALA A 211 6.30 -9.84 -20.65
N TRP A 212 5.31 -10.03 -21.54
CA TRP A 212 3.92 -9.63 -21.27
C TRP A 212 3.32 -10.38 -20.09
N LEU A 213 3.52 -11.69 -20.02
CA LEU A 213 2.99 -12.50 -18.92
C LEU A 213 3.56 -12.04 -17.57
N GLY A 214 4.87 -11.77 -17.49
CA GLY A 214 5.52 -11.25 -16.29
C GLY A 214 4.94 -9.92 -15.85
N GLY A 215 4.77 -8.96 -16.77
CA GLY A 215 4.17 -7.66 -16.48
C GLY A 215 2.72 -7.76 -16.02
N ILE A 216 1.91 -8.60 -16.65
CA ILE A 216 0.51 -8.85 -16.24
C ILE A 216 0.48 -9.51 -14.86
N CYS A 217 1.29 -10.55 -14.65
CA CYS A 217 1.33 -11.28 -13.38
C CYS A 217 1.81 -10.38 -12.24
N TYR A 218 2.84 -9.55 -12.44
CA TYR A 218 3.25 -8.60 -11.43
C TYR A 218 2.17 -7.56 -11.11
N THR A 219 1.45 -7.08 -12.13
CA THR A 219 0.31 -6.17 -11.94
C THR A 219 -0.78 -6.79 -11.06
N LEU A 220 -1.09 -8.07 -11.25
CA LEU A 220 -2.03 -8.81 -10.40
C LEU A 220 -1.44 -9.09 -9.01
N GLN A 221 -0.17 -9.50 -8.94
CA GLN A 221 0.55 -9.79 -7.70
C GLN A 221 0.52 -8.58 -6.76
N ILE A 222 1.01 -7.40 -7.18
CA ILE A 222 1.09 -6.22 -6.33
C ILE A 222 -0.28 -5.77 -5.83
N TYR A 223 -1.32 -5.89 -6.66
CA TYR A 223 -2.68 -5.57 -6.25
C TYR A 223 -3.22 -6.52 -5.19
N PHE A 224 -3.13 -7.83 -5.41
CA PHE A 224 -3.68 -8.80 -4.47
C PHE A 224 -2.82 -8.95 -3.21
N ASP A 225 -1.51 -8.73 -3.30
CA ASP A 225 -0.62 -8.66 -2.15
C ASP A 225 -1.04 -7.51 -1.22
N PHE A 226 -1.07 -6.32 -1.74
CA PHE A 226 -1.32 -5.13 -0.93
C PHE A 226 -2.79 -4.96 -0.54
N SER A 227 -3.74 -5.22 -1.44
CA SER A 227 -5.16 -5.21 -1.07
C SER A 227 -5.49 -6.34 -0.10
N GLY A 228 -4.80 -7.48 -0.18
CA GLY A 228 -4.93 -8.58 0.76
C GLY A 228 -4.49 -8.17 2.17
N TYR A 229 -3.32 -7.55 2.30
CA TYR A 229 -2.87 -7.00 3.58
C TYR A 229 -3.83 -5.94 4.12
N SER A 230 -4.27 -5.01 3.26
CA SER A 230 -5.23 -3.97 3.65
C SER A 230 -6.55 -4.57 4.15
N ASP A 231 -7.07 -5.61 3.50
CA ASP A 231 -8.28 -6.31 3.93
C ASP A 231 -8.09 -7.00 5.28
N MET A 232 -6.93 -7.62 5.52
CA MET A 232 -6.60 -8.21 6.82
C MET A 232 -6.50 -7.14 7.90
N ALA A 233 -5.84 -6.01 7.63
CA ALA A 233 -5.71 -4.91 8.58
C ALA A 233 -7.06 -4.27 8.93
N ILE A 234 -7.91 -4.00 7.92
CA ILE A 234 -9.27 -3.49 8.11
C ILE A 234 -10.13 -4.49 8.90
N GLY A 235 -10.02 -5.77 8.56
CA GLY A 235 -10.72 -6.85 9.24
C GLY A 235 -10.35 -6.95 10.73
N MET A 236 -9.04 -6.98 11.02
CA MET A 236 -8.53 -6.98 12.39
C MET A 236 -8.92 -5.71 13.15
N GLY A 237 -8.76 -4.53 12.53
CA GLY A 237 -9.20 -3.26 13.10
C GLY A 237 -10.66 -3.35 13.55
N ARG A 238 -11.55 -3.84 12.68
CA ARG A 238 -12.98 -4.01 12.99
C ARG A 238 -13.25 -4.99 14.13
N MET A 239 -12.44 -6.04 14.24
CA MET A 239 -12.54 -6.99 15.36
C MET A 239 -12.23 -6.32 16.71
N PHE A 240 -11.34 -5.33 16.75
CA PHE A 240 -10.99 -4.55 17.93
C PHE A 240 -11.81 -3.27 18.09
N GLY A 241 -12.80 -3.03 17.23
CA GLY A 241 -13.70 -1.88 17.30
C GLY A 241 -13.20 -0.63 16.60
N PHE A 242 -12.15 -0.75 15.79
CA PHE A 242 -11.64 0.34 14.96
C PHE A 242 -12.21 0.28 13.55
N THR A 243 -12.59 1.43 13.02
CA THR A 243 -12.99 1.60 11.62
C THR A 243 -11.84 2.19 10.85
N ILE A 244 -11.14 1.37 10.08
CA ILE A 244 -10.06 1.77 9.19
C ILE A 244 -10.65 1.98 7.79
N ARG A 245 -10.23 3.05 7.10
CA ARG A 245 -10.72 3.40 5.76
C ARG A 245 -10.25 2.42 4.70
N GLU A 246 -11.04 2.25 3.64
CA GLU A 246 -10.66 1.44 2.48
C GLU A 246 -9.41 2.01 1.81
N ASN A 247 -8.51 1.10 1.38
CA ASN A 247 -7.28 1.46 0.70
C ASN A 247 -7.32 1.21 -0.80
N PHE A 248 -8.23 0.37 -1.26
CA PHE A 248 -8.44 0.01 -2.66
C PHE A 248 -9.91 -0.02 -3.04
N ASN A 249 -10.22 0.44 -4.26
CA ASN A 249 -11.56 0.37 -4.84
C ASN A 249 -11.49 -0.02 -6.31
N TYR A 250 -11.18 -1.29 -6.60
CA TYR A 250 -11.09 -1.86 -7.96
C TYR A 250 -10.29 -0.96 -8.93
N PRO A 251 -9.01 -0.70 -8.66
CA PRO A 251 -8.23 0.30 -9.40
C PRO A 251 -8.05 -0.01 -10.88
N TYR A 252 -8.09 -1.29 -11.27
CA TYR A 252 -7.94 -1.69 -12.68
C TYR A 252 -9.20 -1.50 -13.52
N THR A 253 -10.27 -0.99 -12.93
CA THR A 253 -11.46 -0.54 -13.66
C THR A 253 -11.42 0.95 -14.00
N ALA A 254 -10.36 1.66 -13.58
CA ALA A 254 -10.19 3.08 -13.82
C ALA A 254 -10.07 3.40 -15.32
N SER A 255 -10.56 4.54 -15.72
CA SER A 255 -10.52 5.06 -17.08
C SER A 255 -9.61 6.27 -17.27
N SER A 256 -8.84 6.61 -16.22
CA SER A 256 -7.82 7.67 -16.27
C SER A 256 -6.79 7.46 -15.16
N MET A 257 -5.61 8.07 -15.27
CA MET A 257 -4.61 8.06 -14.21
C MET A 257 -5.14 8.74 -12.95
N ARG A 258 -5.94 9.80 -13.10
CA ARG A 258 -6.61 10.48 -11.98
C ARG A 258 -7.61 9.56 -11.28
N ASP A 259 -8.41 8.77 -12.01
CA ASP A 259 -9.34 7.81 -11.43
C ASP A 259 -8.62 6.62 -10.81
N PHE A 260 -7.52 6.16 -11.41
CA PHE A 260 -6.65 5.13 -10.84
C PHE A 260 -6.17 5.51 -9.44
N TRP A 261 -5.61 6.71 -9.24
CA TRP A 261 -5.11 7.17 -7.95
C TRP A 261 -6.21 7.46 -6.92
N ARG A 262 -7.47 7.63 -7.33
CA ARG A 262 -8.62 7.68 -6.42
C ARG A 262 -9.03 6.30 -5.90
N ARG A 263 -8.54 5.23 -6.55
CA ARG A 263 -8.90 3.83 -6.28
C ARG A 263 -7.73 3.00 -5.77
N TRP A 264 -6.50 3.42 -6.05
CA TRP A 264 -5.25 2.77 -5.66
C TRP A 264 -4.63 3.49 -4.48
N HIS A 265 -4.24 2.70 -3.43
CA HIS A 265 -3.52 3.21 -2.25
C HIS A 265 -4.11 4.53 -1.71
N ILE A 266 -5.43 4.51 -1.47
CA ILE A 266 -6.23 5.69 -1.12
C ILE A 266 -5.68 6.39 0.13
N SER A 267 -5.18 5.61 1.10
CA SER A 267 -4.61 6.14 2.34
C SER A 267 -3.36 6.99 2.07
N LEU A 268 -2.44 6.54 1.20
CA LEU A 268 -1.26 7.31 0.81
C LEU A 268 -1.64 8.57 0.02
N SER A 269 -2.53 8.43 -0.96
CA SER A 269 -3.00 9.55 -1.78
C SER A 269 -3.67 10.64 -0.93
N THR A 270 -4.48 10.24 0.06
CA THR A 270 -5.12 11.19 0.99
C THR A 270 -4.13 11.79 1.96
N TRP A 271 -3.12 11.03 2.41
CA TRP A 271 -2.05 11.54 3.25
C TRP A 271 -1.26 12.64 2.53
N PHE A 272 -0.74 12.37 1.33
CA PHE A 272 -0.02 13.39 0.55
C PHE A 272 -0.90 14.60 0.19
N ARG A 273 -2.19 14.37 -0.08
CA ARG A 273 -3.13 15.47 -0.32
C ARG A 273 -3.23 16.40 0.88
N GLU A 274 -3.38 15.87 2.10
CA GLU A 274 -3.66 16.66 3.29
C GLU A 274 -2.41 17.26 3.92
N TYR A 275 -1.28 16.53 3.87
CA TYR A 275 -0.06 16.93 4.56
C TYR A 275 0.99 17.55 3.62
N LEU A 276 0.87 17.42 2.30
CA LEU A 276 1.79 18.03 1.34
C LEU A 276 1.08 18.94 0.33
N TYR A 277 0.11 18.41 -0.43
CA TYR A 277 -0.52 19.16 -1.53
C TYR A 277 -1.26 20.41 -1.05
N ILE A 278 -2.11 20.28 -0.04
CA ILE A 278 -2.88 21.42 0.52
C ILE A 278 -1.94 22.47 1.15
N PRO A 279 -0.93 22.12 1.97
CA PRO A 279 0.05 23.10 2.48
C PRO A 279 0.84 23.82 1.40
N LEU A 280 1.16 23.18 0.26
CA LEU A 280 1.81 23.83 -0.89
C LEU A 280 0.90 24.86 -1.62
N GLY A 281 -0.36 24.97 -1.21
CA GLY A 281 -1.37 25.86 -1.76
C GLY A 281 -2.46 25.15 -2.57
N GLY A 282 -2.35 23.83 -2.78
CA GLY A 282 -3.35 23.03 -3.49
C GLY A 282 -3.62 23.58 -4.90
N ASN A 283 -4.91 23.77 -5.22
CA ASN A 283 -5.38 24.34 -6.49
C ASN A 283 -5.72 25.84 -6.41
N ARG A 284 -5.40 26.51 -5.30
CA ARG A 284 -5.83 27.91 -5.02
C ARG A 284 -5.01 28.96 -5.75
N LYS A 285 -3.79 28.61 -6.22
CA LYS A 285 -2.81 29.56 -6.79
C LYS A 285 -2.67 29.48 -8.32
N GLY A 286 -3.77 29.10 -9.00
CA GLY A 286 -3.82 28.99 -10.47
C GLY A 286 -3.31 27.66 -11.03
N LYS A 287 -3.62 27.41 -12.32
CA LYS A 287 -3.41 26.11 -12.98
C LYS A 287 -1.93 25.65 -12.96
N ARG A 288 -0.99 26.52 -13.36
CA ARG A 288 0.45 26.18 -13.37
C ARG A 288 0.95 25.72 -12.00
N ARG A 289 0.57 26.42 -10.92
CA ARG A 289 0.97 26.05 -9.57
C ARG A 289 0.34 24.73 -9.13
N THR A 290 -0.89 24.48 -9.53
CA THR A 290 -1.61 23.21 -9.30
C THR A 290 -0.82 22.04 -9.88
N GLU A 291 -0.39 22.16 -11.15
CA GLU A 291 0.37 21.10 -11.82
C GLU A 291 1.76 20.90 -11.20
N CYS A 292 2.47 22.00 -10.85
CA CYS A 292 3.71 21.89 -10.10
C CYS A 292 3.52 21.16 -8.75
N ASN A 293 2.47 21.50 -8.00
CA ASN A 293 2.18 20.85 -6.72
C ASN A 293 1.91 19.35 -6.91
N ARG A 294 1.22 18.95 -7.99
CA ARG A 294 1.01 17.53 -8.32
C ARG A 294 2.32 16.82 -8.65
N MET A 295 3.16 17.42 -9.48
CA MET A 295 4.48 16.85 -9.80
C MET A 295 5.32 16.65 -8.54
N ILE A 296 5.33 17.62 -7.61
CA ILE A 296 6.01 17.47 -6.32
C ILE A 296 5.44 16.30 -5.53
N VAL A 297 4.11 16.16 -5.45
CA VAL A 297 3.47 15.05 -4.74
C VAL A 297 3.86 13.71 -5.36
N PHE A 298 3.82 13.56 -6.67
CA PHE A 298 4.18 12.32 -7.34
C PHE A 298 5.67 11.99 -7.23
N LEU A 299 6.54 13.00 -7.31
CA LEU A 299 7.97 12.83 -7.05
C LEU A 299 8.20 12.33 -5.62
N CYS A 300 7.58 12.97 -4.62
CA CYS A 300 7.67 12.54 -3.22
C CYS A 300 7.07 11.15 -3.01
N THR A 301 6.01 10.78 -3.75
CA THR A 301 5.43 9.44 -3.71
C THR A 301 6.42 8.40 -4.24
N GLY A 302 7.09 8.67 -5.36
CA GLY A 302 8.12 7.79 -5.90
C GLY A 302 9.30 7.63 -4.92
N ILE A 303 9.85 8.74 -4.44
CA ILE A 303 10.91 8.74 -3.44
C ILE A 303 10.49 7.95 -2.19
N TRP A 304 9.28 8.13 -1.69
CA TRP A 304 8.79 7.41 -0.49
C TRP A 304 8.79 5.89 -0.66
N HIS A 305 8.52 5.38 -1.87
CA HIS A 305 8.50 3.94 -2.12
C HIS A 305 9.89 3.30 -1.98
N GLY A 306 10.95 3.89 -2.52
CA GLY A 306 12.25 3.26 -2.44
C GLY A 306 13.42 4.15 -2.87
N ALA A 307 14.61 3.74 -2.45
CA ALA A 307 15.87 4.39 -2.77
C ALA A 307 16.45 3.81 -4.09
N ASN A 308 15.74 3.97 -5.19
CA ASN A 308 16.16 3.57 -6.53
C ASN A 308 15.61 4.56 -7.57
N TRP A 309 16.34 4.74 -8.66
CA TRP A 309 15.91 5.57 -9.79
C TRP A 309 14.63 5.06 -10.45
N THR A 310 14.34 3.76 -10.38
CA THR A 310 13.10 3.17 -10.90
C THR A 310 11.88 3.75 -10.21
N PHE A 311 11.91 3.94 -8.89
CA PHE A 311 10.82 4.58 -8.13
C PHE A 311 10.69 6.07 -8.44
N VAL A 312 11.81 6.78 -8.64
CA VAL A 312 11.80 8.20 -9.02
C VAL A 312 11.14 8.39 -10.39
N VAL A 313 11.56 7.62 -11.39
CA VAL A 313 11.00 7.64 -12.74
C VAL A 313 9.52 7.23 -12.72
N TRP A 314 9.17 6.17 -11.99
CA TRP A 314 7.80 5.73 -11.81
C TRP A 314 6.90 6.87 -11.28
N GLY A 315 7.32 7.56 -10.22
CA GLY A 315 6.58 8.68 -9.64
C GLY A 315 6.45 9.85 -10.62
N VAL A 316 7.56 10.27 -11.25
CA VAL A 316 7.56 11.38 -12.21
C VAL A 316 6.64 11.10 -13.39
N VAL A 317 6.65 9.88 -13.96
CA VAL A 317 5.82 9.53 -15.11
C VAL A 317 4.33 9.46 -14.71
N HIS A 318 4.00 8.94 -13.54
CA HIS A 318 2.62 9.01 -13.01
C HIS A 318 2.13 10.46 -12.88
N GLY A 319 2.97 11.34 -12.34
CA GLY A 319 2.69 12.76 -12.24
C GLY A 319 2.49 13.40 -13.61
N LEU A 320 3.37 13.12 -14.55
CA LEU A 320 3.31 13.64 -15.91
C LEU A 320 2.04 13.20 -16.64
N LEU A 321 1.69 11.91 -16.60
CA LEU A 321 0.46 11.41 -17.22
C LEU A 321 -0.79 12.08 -16.61
N THR A 322 -0.82 12.26 -15.30
CA THR A 322 -1.92 12.96 -14.60
C THR A 322 -2.03 14.42 -15.06
N VAL A 323 -0.90 15.12 -15.22
CA VAL A 323 -0.87 16.50 -15.73
C VAL A 323 -1.31 16.56 -17.19
N LEU A 324 -0.84 15.65 -18.05
CA LEU A 324 -1.21 15.58 -19.47
C LEU A 324 -2.72 15.33 -19.65
N GLU A 325 -3.35 14.53 -18.79
CA GLU A 325 -4.81 14.38 -18.75
C GLU A 325 -5.50 15.70 -18.37
N ASP A 326 -5.01 16.41 -17.34
CA ASP A 326 -5.64 17.63 -16.84
C ASP A 326 -5.49 18.82 -17.79
N VAL A 327 -4.37 18.91 -18.51
CA VAL A 327 -4.21 19.97 -19.53
C VAL A 327 -4.89 19.63 -20.84
N GLY A 328 -5.40 18.39 -20.99
CA GLY A 328 -6.18 17.94 -22.16
C GLY A 328 -5.33 17.46 -23.33
N VAL A 329 -4.02 17.26 -23.15
CA VAL A 329 -3.15 16.61 -24.17
C VAL A 329 -3.59 15.16 -24.38
N ILE A 330 -3.90 14.47 -23.29
CA ILE A 330 -4.60 13.17 -23.34
C ILE A 330 -6.08 13.46 -23.10
N PRO A 331 -6.94 13.37 -24.12
CA PRO A 331 -8.31 13.91 -24.06
C PRO A 331 -9.30 12.94 -23.38
N VAL A 332 -8.95 12.41 -22.20
CA VAL A 332 -9.76 11.43 -21.46
C VAL A 332 -11.18 11.95 -21.25
N ASP A 333 -11.35 13.19 -20.79
CA ASP A 333 -12.65 13.80 -20.48
C ASP A 333 -13.60 13.89 -21.71
N ARG A 334 -13.03 13.91 -22.91
CA ARG A 334 -13.81 13.86 -24.18
C ARG A 334 -14.17 12.43 -24.55
N LEU A 335 -13.20 11.53 -24.46
CA LEU A 335 -13.35 10.12 -24.84
C LEU A 335 -14.35 9.38 -23.93
N GLU A 336 -14.34 9.66 -22.64
CA GLU A 336 -15.24 9.02 -21.66
C GLU A 336 -16.74 9.26 -21.92
N LYS A 337 -17.10 10.25 -22.74
CA LYS A 337 -18.49 10.53 -23.09
C LYS A 337 -19.15 9.41 -23.91
N SER A 338 -18.38 8.63 -24.65
CA SER A 338 -18.87 7.49 -25.42
C SER A 338 -18.51 6.15 -24.78
N ARG A 339 -19.27 5.10 -25.05
CA ARG A 339 -18.95 3.73 -24.57
C ARG A 339 -17.61 3.22 -25.12
N ALA A 340 -17.39 3.42 -26.43
CA ALA A 340 -16.13 3.02 -27.07
C ALA A 340 -14.95 3.83 -26.52
N GLY A 341 -15.10 5.14 -26.34
CA GLY A 341 -14.06 6.00 -25.77
C GLY A 341 -13.70 5.60 -24.32
N ARG A 342 -14.68 5.24 -23.50
CA ARG A 342 -14.42 4.70 -22.16
C ARG A 342 -13.62 3.41 -22.20
N ALA A 343 -13.90 2.51 -23.15
CA ALA A 343 -13.12 1.30 -23.33
C ALA A 343 -11.67 1.61 -23.69
N VAL A 344 -11.44 2.55 -24.63
CA VAL A 344 -10.11 3.04 -25.00
C VAL A 344 -9.37 3.63 -23.80
N CYS A 345 -10.04 4.49 -23.02
CA CYS A 345 -9.46 5.11 -21.82
C CYS A 345 -9.07 4.05 -20.77
N ARG A 346 -9.88 3.01 -20.57
CA ARG A 346 -9.54 1.90 -19.66
C ARG A 346 -8.31 1.11 -20.14
N VAL A 347 -8.24 0.79 -21.42
CA VAL A 347 -7.09 0.10 -22.02
C VAL A 347 -5.84 0.96 -21.86
N TYR A 348 -5.92 2.25 -22.19
CA TYR A 348 -4.81 3.20 -21.97
C TYR A 348 -4.34 3.18 -20.52
N THR A 349 -5.26 3.38 -19.57
CA THR A 349 -4.93 3.45 -18.15
C THR A 349 -4.30 2.15 -17.66
N LEU A 350 -4.89 1.01 -18.03
CA LEU A 350 -4.39 -0.31 -17.62
C LEU A 350 -2.99 -0.60 -18.19
N LEU A 351 -2.76 -0.30 -19.46
CA LEU A 351 -1.44 -0.45 -20.09
C LEU A 351 -0.40 0.49 -19.46
N ALA A 352 -0.74 1.76 -19.26
CA ALA A 352 0.16 2.72 -18.63
C ALA A 352 0.54 2.27 -17.20
N VAL A 353 -0.44 1.86 -16.40
CA VAL A 353 -0.21 1.35 -15.04
C VAL A 353 0.65 0.08 -15.05
N MET A 354 0.36 -0.88 -15.94
CA MET A 354 1.14 -2.12 -16.04
C MET A 354 2.60 -1.84 -16.43
N LEU A 355 2.86 -1.02 -17.45
CA LEU A 355 4.21 -0.66 -17.86
C LEU A 355 4.96 0.09 -16.73
N LEU A 356 4.27 0.95 -16.00
CA LEU A 356 4.85 1.63 -14.86
C LEU A 356 5.09 0.67 -13.67
N PHE A 357 4.30 -0.38 -13.49
CA PHE A 357 4.60 -1.43 -12.54
C PHE A 357 5.79 -2.29 -12.95
N VAL A 358 6.05 -2.45 -14.24
CA VAL A 358 7.31 -3.06 -14.71
C VAL A 358 8.51 -2.21 -14.28
N VAL A 359 8.43 -0.88 -14.45
CA VAL A 359 9.47 0.04 -13.98
C VAL A 359 9.64 -0.03 -12.46
N PHE A 360 8.53 -0.12 -11.72
CA PHE A 360 8.52 -0.20 -10.26
C PHE A 360 9.20 -1.48 -9.73
N ARG A 361 9.03 -2.63 -10.42
CA ARG A 361 9.55 -3.95 -10.00
C ARG A 361 11.02 -4.15 -10.36
N ALA A 362 11.46 -3.55 -11.44
CA ALA A 362 12.80 -3.78 -11.98
C ALA A 362 13.89 -3.25 -11.03
N ASP A 363 15.01 -3.94 -10.94
CA ASP A 363 16.14 -3.56 -10.11
C ASP A 363 16.89 -2.34 -10.66
N SER A 364 16.82 -2.12 -11.97
CA SER A 364 17.41 -0.95 -12.64
C SER A 364 16.52 -0.43 -13.76
N LEU A 365 16.77 0.82 -14.19
CA LEU A 365 16.11 1.39 -15.37
C LEU A 365 16.49 0.65 -16.66
N SER A 366 17.70 0.08 -16.71
CA SER A 366 18.15 -0.78 -17.81
C SER A 366 17.29 -2.04 -17.91
N ASP A 367 17.06 -2.71 -16.79
CA ASP A 367 16.24 -3.93 -16.73
C ASP A 367 14.78 -3.65 -17.07
N ALA A 368 14.23 -2.53 -16.54
CA ALA A 368 12.90 -2.07 -16.93
C ALA A 368 12.80 -1.83 -18.44
N GLY A 369 13.79 -1.15 -19.02
CA GLY A 369 13.87 -0.89 -20.45
C GLY A 369 13.99 -2.17 -21.28
N ALA A 370 14.82 -3.12 -20.85
CA ALA A 370 14.99 -4.42 -21.49
C ALA A 370 13.69 -5.24 -21.49
N LEU A 371 13.00 -5.31 -20.36
CA LEU A 371 11.73 -6.03 -20.26
C LEU A 371 10.64 -5.38 -21.12
N ILE A 372 10.51 -4.05 -21.08
CA ILE A 372 9.55 -3.32 -21.91
C ILE A 372 9.89 -3.50 -23.40
N ALA A 373 11.16 -3.40 -23.79
CA ALA A 373 11.57 -3.65 -25.16
C ALA A 373 11.22 -5.08 -25.61
N ALA A 374 11.51 -6.08 -24.76
CA ALA A 374 11.18 -7.47 -25.04
C ALA A 374 9.67 -7.72 -25.25
N MET A 375 8.80 -6.96 -24.61
CA MET A 375 7.34 -7.05 -24.83
C MET A 375 6.97 -6.77 -26.28
N PHE A 376 7.70 -5.92 -27.00
CA PHE A 376 7.37 -5.48 -28.35
C PHE A 376 8.30 -6.06 -29.43
N THR A 377 9.54 -6.39 -29.09
CA THR A 377 10.59 -6.79 -30.05
C THR A 377 11.23 -8.13 -29.70
N GLY A 378 10.88 -8.73 -28.58
CA GLY A 378 11.45 -10.00 -28.13
C GLY A 378 11.20 -11.13 -29.13
N PRO A 379 12.20 -12.01 -29.40
CA PRO A 379 12.04 -13.13 -30.30
C PRO A 379 10.98 -14.12 -29.78
N GLN A 380 10.50 -14.99 -30.64
CA GLN A 380 9.76 -16.18 -30.25
C GLN A 380 10.57 -17.41 -30.62
N THR A 381 10.93 -18.21 -29.63
CA THR A 381 11.70 -19.44 -29.81
C THR A 381 10.89 -20.63 -29.28
N CYS A 382 11.32 -21.85 -29.68
CA CYS A 382 10.75 -23.08 -29.15
C CYS A 382 10.92 -23.17 -27.63
N GLU A 383 12.07 -22.74 -27.11
CA GLU A 383 12.37 -22.69 -25.67
C GLU A 383 11.41 -21.76 -24.92
N GLY A 384 11.18 -20.54 -25.42
CA GLY A 384 10.22 -19.61 -24.83
C GLY A 384 8.78 -20.16 -24.82
N THR A 385 8.41 -20.94 -25.84
CA THR A 385 7.10 -21.61 -25.89
C THR A 385 7.02 -22.70 -24.84
N TYR A 386 8.08 -23.47 -24.64
CA TYR A 386 8.16 -24.52 -23.61
C TYR A 386 8.03 -23.92 -22.20
N LEU A 387 8.83 -22.89 -21.88
CA LEU A 387 8.77 -22.18 -20.60
C LEU A 387 7.38 -21.58 -20.34
N LEU A 388 6.73 -21.05 -21.37
CA LEU A 388 5.36 -20.55 -21.24
C LEU A 388 4.38 -21.63 -20.80
N HIS A 389 4.50 -22.84 -21.37
CA HIS A 389 3.68 -23.98 -21.00
C HIS A 389 3.97 -24.49 -19.59
N GLU A 390 5.23 -24.48 -19.16
CA GLU A 390 5.60 -24.85 -17.77
C GLU A 390 4.99 -23.87 -16.75
N LEU A 391 5.01 -22.58 -17.02
CA LEU A 391 4.46 -21.57 -16.12
C LEU A 391 2.93 -21.56 -16.13
N LEU A 392 2.30 -21.79 -17.27
CA LEU A 392 0.83 -21.78 -17.42
C LEU A 392 0.21 -23.16 -17.14
N THR A 393 0.48 -23.70 -15.95
CA THR A 393 -0.23 -24.92 -15.48
C THR A 393 -1.73 -24.66 -15.38
N PRO A 394 -2.59 -25.70 -15.45
CA PRO A 394 -4.04 -25.53 -15.27
C PRO A 394 -4.42 -24.79 -13.98
N ALA A 395 -3.68 -25.03 -12.89
CA ALA A 395 -3.89 -24.35 -11.62
C ALA A 395 -3.51 -22.86 -11.72
N ALA A 396 -2.37 -22.53 -12.34
CA ALA A 396 -1.96 -21.15 -12.57
C ALA A 396 -2.98 -20.41 -13.45
N CYS A 397 -3.42 -21.01 -14.55
CA CYS A 397 -4.46 -20.45 -15.42
C CYS A 397 -5.77 -20.19 -14.68
N LEU A 398 -6.21 -21.11 -13.82
CA LEU A 398 -7.40 -20.93 -12.98
C LEU A 398 -7.21 -19.75 -12.02
N MET A 399 -6.07 -19.67 -11.32
CA MET A 399 -5.80 -18.59 -10.35
C MET A 399 -5.70 -17.24 -11.06
N LEU A 400 -5.06 -17.16 -12.22
CA LEU A 400 -5.01 -15.93 -13.02
C LEU A 400 -6.39 -15.50 -13.50
N ALA A 401 -7.22 -16.44 -13.99
CA ALA A 401 -8.60 -16.14 -14.40
C ALA A 401 -9.44 -15.61 -13.22
N VAL A 402 -9.35 -16.25 -12.05
CA VAL A 402 -10.00 -15.78 -10.81
C VAL A 402 -9.49 -14.40 -10.42
N SER A 403 -8.18 -14.15 -10.54
CA SER A 403 -7.57 -12.85 -10.25
C SER A 403 -8.12 -11.74 -11.15
N VAL A 404 -8.22 -11.97 -12.46
CA VAL A 404 -8.79 -11.02 -13.42
C VAL A 404 -10.26 -10.72 -13.09
N ILE A 405 -11.06 -11.75 -12.81
CA ILE A 405 -12.48 -11.61 -12.43
C ILE A 405 -12.61 -10.83 -11.11
N ALA A 406 -11.79 -11.14 -10.12
CA ALA A 406 -11.80 -10.46 -8.83
C ALA A 406 -11.36 -8.98 -8.95
N ALA A 407 -10.44 -8.66 -9.86
CA ALA A 407 -9.99 -7.29 -10.15
C ALA A 407 -11.01 -6.48 -10.98
N ALA A 408 -11.91 -7.13 -11.72
CA ALA A 408 -12.88 -6.49 -12.62
C ALA A 408 -14.03 -5.74 -11.92
N GLY A 409 -14.07 -5.70 -10.58
CA GLY A 409 -15.07 -4.91 -9.84
C GLY A 409 -16.49 -5.48 -9.88
N LEU A 410 -16.65 -6.80 -10.03
CA LEU A 410 -17.96 -7.44 -10.07
C LEU A 410 -18.63 -7.55 -8.70
N VAL A 411 -17.86 -7.55 -7.62
CA VAL A 411 -18.37 -7.73 -6.24
C VAL A 411 -19.39 -6.66 -5.86
N PRO A 412 -19.21 -5.36 -6.13
CA PRO A 412 -20.23 -4.35 -5.84
C PRO A 412 -21.56 -4.60 -6.57
N ALA A 413 -21.49 -5.04 -7.83
CA ALA A 413 -22.71 -5.35 -8.61
C ALA A 413 -23.45 -6.56 -8.03
N VAL A 414 -22.73 -7.60 -7.63
CA VAL A 414 -23.31 -8.77 -6.95
C VAL A 414 -23.92 -8.37 -5.61
N LYS A 415 -23.21 -7.57 -4.81
CA LYS A 415 -23.70 -7.07 -3.53
C LYS A 415 -24.99 -6.26 -3.69
N GLY A 416 -25.06 -5.35 -4.64
CA GLY A 416 -26.27 -4.58 -4.92
C GLY A 416 -27.46 -5.46 -5.33
N ARG A 417 -27.21 -6.57 -6.05
CA ARG A 417 -28.27 -7.53 -6.36
C ARG A 417 -28.74 -8.30 -5.13
N ILE A 418 -27.81 -8.69 -4.23
CA ILE A 418 -28.16 -9.37 -2.98
C ILE A 418 -28.99 -8.46 -2.06
N GLU A 419 -28.62 -7.18 -1.96
CA GLU A 419 -29.36 -6.18 -1.17
C GLU A 419 -30.80 -5.97 -1.68
N GLY A 420 -31.07 -6.21 -2.97
CA GLY A 420 -32.40 -6.19 -3.56
C GLY A 420 -33.23 -7.45 -3.34
N LEU A 421 -32.67 -8.52 -2.74
CA LEU A 421 -33.41 -9.75 -2.44
C LEU A 421 -34.29 -9.59 -1.18
N SER A 422 -35.27 -10.49 -1.04
CA SER A 422 -36.04 -10.62 0.20
C SER A 422 -35.13 -10.92 1.41
N ALA A 423 -35.57 -10.62 2.62
CA ALA A 423 -34.83 -10.90 3.86
C ALA A 423 -34.36 -12.37 3.96
N ARG A 424 -35.21 -13.31 3.50
CA ARG A 424 -34.85 -14.74 3.44
C ARG A 424 -33.73 -14.98 2.41
N GLY A 425 -33.80 -14.35 1.24
CA GLY A 425 -32.77 -14.44 0.21
C GLY A 425 -31.42 -13.88 0.71
N GLN A 426 -31.43 -12.73 1.37
CA GLN A 426 -30.22 -12.15 1.98
C GLN A 426 -29.61 -13.06 3.04
N THR A 427 -30.44 -13.71 3.89
CA THR A 427 -29.98 -14.67 4.91
C THR A 427 -29.33 -15.89 4.26
N VAL A 428 -29.91 -16.43 3.18
CA VAL A 428 -29.32 -17.56 2.44
C VAL A 428 -27.98 -17.16 1.82
N CYS A 429 -27.92 -15.99 1.15
CA CYS A 429 -26.65 -15.48 0.59
C CYS A 429 -25.58 -15.28 1.66
N LEU A 430 -25.94 -14.77 2.84
CA LEU A 430 -25.03 -14.62 3.96
C LEU A 430 -24.51 -16.00 4.45
N GLY A 431 -25.39 -17.00 4.51
CA GLY A 431 -25.00 -18.37 4.86
C GLY A 431 -24.00 -18.96 3.85
N ILE A 432 -24.28 -18.82 2.56
CA ILE A 432 -23.38 -19.25 1.47
C ILE A 432 -22.04 -18.56 1.59
N THR A 433 -22.04 -17.25 1.79
CA THR A 433 -20.79 -16.45 1.92
C THR A 433 -19.94 -16.91 3.10
N ARG A 434 -20.57 -17.27 4.22
CA ARG A 434 -19.85 -17.82 5.40
C ARG A 434 -19.22 -19.17 5.10
N VAL A 435 -19.96 -20.09 4.45
CA VAL A 435 -19.43 -21.41 4.05
C VAL A 435 -18.26 -21.24 3.07
N LEU A 436 -18.41 -20.37 2.07
CA LEU A 436 -17.32 -20.06 1.13
C LEU A 436 -16.09 -19.46 1.84
N SER A 437 -16.29 -18.59 2.82
CA SER A 437 -15.20 -18.04 3.62
C SER A 437 -14.47 -19.10 4.43
N LEU A 438 -15.18 -20.07 5.01
CA LEU A 438 -14.56 -21.19 5.71
C LEU A 438 -13.77 -22.10 4.74
N GLY A 439 -14.32 -22.39 3.57
CA GLY A 439 -13.59 -23.10 2.51
C GLY A 439 -12.33 -22.36 2.08
N LEU A 440 -12.42 -21.04 1.92
CA LEU A 440 -11.27 -20.20 1.60
C LEU A 440 -10.20 -20.24 2.71
N LEU A 441 -10.61 -20.22 3.97
CA LEU A 441 -9.69 -20.34 5.11
C LEU A 441 -8.96 -21.69 5.09
N VAL A 442 -9.68 -22.78 4.85
CA VAL A 442 -9.06 -24.11 4.74
C VAL A 442 -8.03 -24.14 3.61
N LEU A 443 -8.38 -23.63 2.42
CA LEU A 443 -7.44 -23.56 1.29
C LEU A 443 -6.22 -22.69 1.61
N ALA A 444 -6.40 -21.56 2.31
CA ALA A 444 -5.32 -20.70 2.76
C ALA A 444 -4.39 -21.43 3.75
N ILE A 445 -4.94 -22.16 4.71
CA ILE A 445 -4.15 -22.97 5.68
C ILE A 445 -3.39 -24.09 4.97
N LEU A 446 -4.01 -24.79 4.03
CA LEU A 446 -3.36 -25.82 3.25
C LEU A 446 -2.20 -25.27 2.39
N ASN A 447 -2.37 -24.07 1.84
CA ASN A 447 -1.32 -23.38 1.10
C ASN A 447 -0.14 -23.02 2.02
N LEU A 448 -0.41 -22.49 3.21
CA LEU A 448 0.63 -22.21 4.22
C LEU A 448 1.37 -23.48 4.66
N ALA A 449 0.67 -24.59 4.86
CA ALA A 449 1.24 -25.86 5.31
C ALA A 449 2.16 -26.52 4.26
N ARG A 450 1.99 -26.19 2.96
CA ARG A 450 2.88 -26.68 1.89
C ARG A 450 4.27 -26.05 1.88
N GLY A 451 4.50 -25.06 2.71
CA GLY A 451 5.80 -24.45 2.93
C GLY A 451 6.24 -23.53 1.79
N GLY A 452 6.25 -22.28 2.07
CA GLY A 452 6.81 -21.23 1.25
C GLY A 452 6.55 -19.91 1.97
N PHE A 453 7.51 -19.46 2.78
CA PHE A 453 7.44 -18.11 3.30
C PHE A 453 7.58 -17.18 2.09
N ASN A 454 6.47 -16.58 1.67
CA ASN A 454 6.44 -15.52 0.68
C ASN A 454 6.06 -14.23 1.42
N PRO A 455 7.04 -13.36 1.75
CA PRO A 455 6.79 -12.10 2.45
C PRO A 455 5.88 -11.21 1.60
N PHE A 456 5.24 -10.25 2.26
CA PHE A 456 4.53 -9.21 1.52
C PHE A 456 5.54 -8.35 0.75
N ILE A 457 5.18 -7.93 -0.45
CA ILE A 457 6.03 -7.10 -1.33
C ILE A 457 6.54 -5.86 -0.58
N TYR A 458 5.74 -5.24 0.27
CA TYR A 458 6.13 -4.07 1.08
C TYR A 458 7.21 -4.31 2.14
N PHE A 459 7.63 -5.54 2.39
CA PHE A 459 8.80 -5.81 3.22
C PHE A 459 10.12 -5.67 2.48
N GLN A 460 10.05 -5.52 1.16
CA GLN A 460 11.21 -5.41 0.28
C GLN A 460 11.57 -3.94 -0.07
N PHE A 461 10.71 -2.96 0.32
CA PHE A 461 10.89 -1.54 -0.04
C PHE A 461 11.11 -0.63 1.17
#